data_acd68d183cd3dec0087a9885ccf4d65a
#
_entry.id   acd68d183cd3dec0087a9885ccf4d65a
#
_cell.length_a   1.000
_cell.length_b   1.000
_cell.length_c   1.000
_cell.angle_alpha   90.00
_cell.angle_beta   90.00
_cell.angle_gamma   90.00
#
_symmetry.space_group_name_H-M   'P 1'
#
loop_
_entity.id
_entity.type
_entity.pdbx_description
1 polymer ?
#
loop_
_entity_poly.entity_id
_entity_poly.type
_entity_poly.pdbx_seq_one_letter_code
_entity_poly.pdbx_strand_id
1 'polypeptide(L)'
;AASLRVGVALFIVFPGGLAGLFVDAARHPVLHNLLAGLLKVGILVGYLRFIGRMPEIQRFFMYHGAEHKAIHAYEKGLPLTVENVLAQPRFHPRCGTTFIAFVIVVSVLVYSLIPAPEVLWWRLLARVLFLPLVAALAYELLYFSARHQDPFSRLLRELGFRFQALTVAEPTTEAALGEKVVA
;
A
#
# COMPACT_ATOMS: atom_id res chain seq x y z
N ALA A 1 -10.34 -13.13 -15.45
CA ALA A 1 -10.01 -14.44 -14.82
C ALA A 1 -8.50 -14.74 -14.77
N ALA A 2 -7.72 -14.52 -15.85
CA ALA A 2 -6.27 -14.78 -15.86
C ALA A 2 -5.49 -13.86 -14.91
N SER A 3 -5.74 -12.55 -14.96
CA SER A 3 -5.06 -11.55 -14.11
C SER A 3 -5.21 -11.82 -12.61
N LEU A 4 -6.41 -12.23 -12.17
CA LEU A 4 -6.67 -12.61 -10.78
C LEU A 4 -5.83 -13.83 -10.37
N ARG A 5 -5.74 -14.85 -11.23
CA ARG A 5 -4.93 -16.06 -10.96
C ARG A 5 -3.45 -15.72 -10.82
N VAL A 6 -2.93 -14.87 -11.72
CA VAL A 6 -1.54 -14.39 -11.67
C VAL A 6 -1.30 -13.59 -10.39
N GLY A 7 -2.20 -12.69 -10.03
CA GLY A 7 -2.10 -11.90 -8.79
C GLY A 7 -2.09 -12.79 -7.54
N VAL A 8 -3.00 -13.77 -7.45
CA VAL A 8 -3.04 -14.72 -6.34
C VAL A 8 -1.75 -15.57 -6.30
N ALA A 9 -1.30 -16.07 -7.43
CA ALA A 9 -0.06 -16.85 -7.50
C ALA A 9 1.15 -16.05 -7.04
N LEU A 10 1.30 -14.81 -7.55
CA LEU A 10 2.47 -13.97 -7.29
C LEU A 10 2.49 -13.39 -5.86
N PHE A 11 1.34 -12.96 -5.34
CA PHE A 11 1.29 -12.24 -4.06
C PHE A 11 0.82 -13.08 -2.86
N ILE A 12 0.27 -14.27 -3.09
CA ILE A 12 -0.20 -15.13 -2.00
C ILE A 12 0.55 -16.45 -1.98
N VAL A 13 0.54 -17.20 -3.10
CA VAL A 13 1.08 -18.56 -3.14
C VAL A 13 2.60 -18.56 -3.16
N PHE A 14 3.21 -17.78 -4.04
CA PHE A 14 4.66 -17.76 -4.23
C PHE A 14 5.43 -17.32 -2.98
N PRO A 15 5.10 -16.18 -2.29
CA PRO A 15 5.83 -15.79 -1.08
C PRO A 15 5.66 -16.77 0.07
N GLY A 16 4.46 -17.35 0.23
CA GLY A 16 4.20 -18.35 1.26
C GLY A 16 4.93 -19.66 1.00
N GLY A 17 4.94 -20.12 -0.25
CA GLY A 17 5.67 -21.33 -0.67
C GLY A 17 7.18 -21.16 -0.52
N LEU A 18 7.71 -20.02 -0.98
CA LEU A 18 9.14 -19.71 -0.86
C LEU A 18 9.58 -19.58 0.62
N ALA A 19 8.80 -18.94 1.46
CA ALA A 19 9.06 -18.89 2.90
C ALA A 19 9.06 -20.28 3.53
N GLY A 20 8.18 -21.18 3.06
CA GLY A 20 8.07 -22.55 3.53
C GLY A 20 9.30 -23.42 3.23
N LEU A 21 10.11 -23.06 2.25
CA LEU A 21 11.39 -23.76 1.97
C LEU A 21 12.45 -23.49 3.05
N PHE A 22 12.35 -22.36 3.75
CA PHE A 22 13.33 -21.93 4.75
C PHE A 22 12.82 -22.06 6.19
N VAL A 23 11.51 -21.92 6.40
CA VAL A 23 10.89 -21.89 7.72
C VAL A 23 9.63 -22.73 7.75
N ASP A 24 9.62 -23.74 8.60
CA ASP A 24 8.44 -24.56 8.85
C ASP A 24 7.33 -23.72 9.51
N ALA A 25 6.22 -23.58 8.82
CA ALA A 25 5.07 -22.80 9.27
C ALA A 25 4.39 -23.37 10.53
N ALA A 26 4.47 -24.69 10.74
CA ALA A 26 3.86 -25.35 11.90
C ALA A 26 4.71 -25.13 13.16
N ARG A 27 6.04 -25.17 13.02
CA ARG A 27 6.99 -24.99 14.15
C ARG A 27 7.23 -23.54 14.50
N HIS A 28 7.31 -22.66 13.47
CA HIS A 28 7.67 -21.25 13.64
C HIS A 28 6.72 -20.33 12.84
N PRO A 29 5.41 -20.27 13.19
CA PRO A 29 4.41 -19.55 12.39
C PRO A 29 4.71 -18.04 12.27
N VAL A 30 5.20 -17.41 13.33
CA VAL A 30 5.56 -15.97 13.32
C VAL A 30 6.70 -15.70 12.34
N LEU A 31 7.75 -16.48 12.40
CA LEU A 31 8.92 -16.30 11.52
C LEU A 31 8.58 -16.59 10.06
N HIS A 32 7.78 -17.63 9.81
CA HIS A 32 7.28 -17.94 8.47
C HIS A 32 6.44 -16.78 7.89
N ASN A 33 5.49 -16.25 8.66
CA ASN A 33 4.64 -15.15 8.20
C ASN A 33 5.43 -13.84 8.02
N LEU A 34 6.41 -13.58 8.88
CA LEU A 34 7.31 -12.44 8.75
C LEU A 34 8.13 -12.55 7.46
N LEU A 35 8.75 -13.69 7.20
CA LEU A 35 9.51 -13.93 5.97
C LEU A 35 8.63 -13.82 4.71
N ALA A 36 7.45 -14.44 4.72
CA ALA A 36 6.48 -14.32 3.65
C ALA A 36 6.01 -12.87 3.44
N GLY A 37 5.83 -12.10 4.51
CA GLY A 37 5.51 -10.67 4.47
C GLY A 37 6.62 -9.84 3.84
N LEU A 38 7.87 -10.06 4.23
CA LEU A 38 9.03 -9.38 3.64
C LEU A 38 9.18 -9.70 2.15
N LEU A 39 8.97 -10.96 1.76
CA LEU A 39 8.98 -11.37 0.35
C LEU A 39 7.87 -10.67 -0.44
N LYS A 40 6.66 -10.56 0.10
CA LYS A 40 5.55 -9.81 -0.54
C LYS A 40 5.91 -8.35 -0.75
N VAL A 41 6.47 -7.69 0.25
CA VAL A 41 6.91 -6.30 0.14
C VAL A 41 7.99 -6.18 -0.94
N GLY A 42 8.97 -7.06 -0.96
CA GLY A 42 10.04 -7.09 -1.96
C GLY A 42 9.49 -7.24 -3.39
N ILE A 43 8.56 -8.19 -3.59
CA ILE A 43 7.90 -8.42 -4.88
C ILE A 43 7.09 -7.19 -5.29
N LEU A 44 6.31 -6.60 -4.38
CA LEU A 44 5.51 -5.41 -4.66
C LEU A 44 6.39 -4.22 -5.05
N VAL A 45 7.44 -3.96 -4.29
CA VAL A 45 8.39 -2.87 -4.57
C VAL A 45 9.09 -3.10 -5.91
N GLY A 46 9.55 -4.32 -6.17
CA GLY A 46 10.17 -4.68 -7.44
C GLY A 46 9.23 -4.51 -8.63
N TYR A 47 7.99 -4.97 -8.48
CA TYR A 47 6.93 -4.83 -9.48
C TYR A 47 6.63 -3.34 -9.77
N LEU A 48 6.37 -2.54 -8.73
CA LEU A 48 6.07 -1.12 -8.89
C LEU A 48 7.24 -0.34 -9.51
N ARG A 49 8.49 -0.66 -9.15
CA ARG A 49 9.67 -0.08 -9.78
C ARG A 49 9.82 -0.50 -11.25
N PHE A 50 9.47 -1.73 -11.57
CA PHE A 50 9.53 -2.23 -12.94
C PHE A 50 8.49 -1.55 -13.84
N ILE A 51 7.20 -1.59 -13.46
CA ILE A 51 6.13 -0.96 -14.24
C ILE A 51 6.24 0.56 -14.25
N GLY A 52 6.74 1.17 -13.18
CA GLY A 52 6.95 2.62 -13.08
C GLY A 52 7.99 3.18 -14.05
N ARG A 53 8.72 2.33 -14.81
CA ARG A 53 9.58 2.76 -15.92
C ARG A 53 8.81 2.95 -17.22
N MET A 54 7.58 2.44 -17.32
CA MET A 54 6.74 2.59 -18.50
C MET A 54 6.18 4.02 -18.55
N PRO A 55 6.24 4.72 -19.69
CA PRO A 55 5.78 6.11 -19.81
C PRO A 55 4.31 6.30 -19.43
N GLU A 56 3.44 5.35 -19.76
CA GLU A 56 2.03 5.39 -19.43
C GLU A 56 1.81 5.34 -17.91
N ILE A 57 2.57 4.49 -17.21
CA ILE A 57 2.50 4.35 -15.75
C ILE A 57 3.09 5.56 -15.06
N GLN A 58 4.18 6.13 -15.58
CA GLN A 58 4.74 7.40 -15.06
C GLN A 58 3.70 8.52 -15.14
N ARG A 59 3.00 8.62 -16.27
CA ARG A 59 1.91 9.60 -16.45
C ARG A 59 0.78 9.37 -15.42
N PHE A 60 0.40 8.12 -15.18
CA PHE A 60 -0.58 7.77 -14.16
C PHE A 60 -0.11 8.18 -12.75
N PHE A 61 1.18 7.98 -12.44
CA PHE A 61 1.74 8.41 -11.15
C PHE A 61 1.81 9.95 -11.00
N MET A 62 1.96 10.68 -12.11
CA MET A 62 1.84 12.15 -12.11
C MET A 62 0.41 12.60 -11.83
N TYR A 63 -0.60 11.96 -12.41
CA TYR A 63 -2.00 12.24 -12.08
C TYR A 63 -2.32 11.97 -10.61
N HIS A 64 -1.81 10.88 -10.05
CA HIS A 64 -1.94 10.58 -8.63
C HIS A 64 -1.31 11.68 -7.75
N GLY A 65 -0.14 12.19 -8.14
CA GLY A 65 0.51 13.31 -7.46
C GLY A 65 -0.29 14.62 -7.57
N ALA A 66 -0.85 14.90 -8.75
CA ALA A 66 -1.71 16.06 -8.97
C ALA A 66 -2.98 16.01 -8.11
N GLU A 67 -3.59 14.82 -8.00
CA GLU A 67 -4.76 14.57 -7.14
C GLU A 67 -4.46 14.89 -5.67
N HIS A 68 -3.33 14.41 -5.12
CA HIS A 68 -2.92 14.73 -3.76
C HIS A 68 -2.73 16.23 -3.54
N LYS A 69 -2.09 16.92 -4.48
CA LYS A 69 -1.88 18.37 -4.42
C LYS A 69 -3.23 19.12 -4.44
N ALA A 70 -4.17 18.71 -5.29
CA ALA A 70 -5.51 19.30 -5.35
C ALA A 70 -6.28 19.08 -4.03
N ILE A 71 -6.20 17.87 -3.44
CA ILE A 71 -6.83 17.58 -2.14
C ILE A 71 -6.23 18.47 -1.04
N HIS A 72 -4.91 18.64 -0.99
CA HIS A 72 -4.28 19.54 -0.03
C HIS A 72 -4.71 21.01 -0.19
N ALA A 73 -4.85 21.51 -1.42
CA ALA A 73 -5.34 22.85 -1.66
C ALA A 73 -6.79 23.02 -1.18
N TYR A 74 -7.64 22.03 -1.50
CA TYR A 74 -9.04 21.98 -1.06
C TYR A 74 -9.17 21.96 0.48
N GLU A 75 -8.41 21.09 1.16
CA GLU A 75 -8.43 21.00 2.63
C GLU A 75 -7.95 22.26 3.34
N LYS A 76 -7.12 23.06 2.68
CA LYS A 76 -6.67 24.37 3.16
C LYS A 76 -7.64 25.51 2.82
N GLY A 77 -8.74 25.23 2.12
CA GLY A 77 -9.69 26.23 1.65
C GLY A 77 -9.13 27.18 0.59
N LEU A 78 -8.07 26.76 -0.12
CA LEU A 78 -7.48 27.56 -1.19
C LEU A 78 -8.30 27.40 -2.49
N PRO A 79 -8.40 28.45 -3.32
CA PRO A 79 -8.94 28.32 -4.67
C PRO A 79 -8.16 27.25 -5.45
N LEU A 80 -8.89 26.38 -6.18
CA LEU A 80 -8.30 25.28 -6.97
C LEU A 80 -7.71 25.79 -8.29
N THR A 81 -6.80 26.76 -8.20
CA THR A 81 -6.00 27.23 -9.33
C THR A 81 -4.77 26.35 -9.51
N VAL A 82 -4.25 26.28 -10.74
CA VAL A 82 -3.04 25.50 -11.05
C VAL A 82 -1.87 25.91 -10.13
N GLU A 83 -1.70 27.20 -9.90
CA GLU A 83 -0.64 27.76 -9.04
C GLU A 83 -0.78 27.27 -7.59
N ASN A 84 -1.96 27.39 -6.99
CA ASN A 84 -2.23 26.95 -5.62
C ASN A 84 -2.06 25.43 -5.45
N VAL A 85 -2.47 24.65 -6.45
CA VAL A 85 -2.34 23.19 -6.46
C VAL A 85 -0.87 22.79 -6.59
N LEU A 86 -0.12 23.39 -7.52
CA LEU A 86 1.31 23.12 -7.70
C LEU A 86 2.14 23.39 -6.44
N ALA A 87 1.78 24.42 -5.67
CA ALA A 87 2.46 24.78 -4.43
C ALA A 87 2.27 23.75 -3.29
N GLN A 88 1.35 22.78 -3.42
CA GLN A 88 1.08 21.78 -2.39
C GLN A 88 2.03 20.57 -2.45
N PRO A 89 2.22 19.86 -1.31
CA PRO A 89 2.98 18.64 -1.28
C PRO A 89 2.28 17.50 -2.06
N ARG A 90 3.06 16.63 -2.69
CA ARG A 90 2.53 15.49 -3.47
C ARG A 90 2.14 14.27 -2.63
N PHE A 91 2.60 14.17 -1.39
CA PHE A 91 2.26 13.05 -0.50
C PHE A 91 1.10 13.43 0.41
N HIS A 92 0.14 12.51 0.56
CA HIS A 92 -1.04 12.72 1.38
C HIS A 92 -1.18 11.62 2.44
N PRO A 93 -1.43 11.94 3.73
CA PRO A 93 -1.44 10.94 4.82
C PRO A 93 -2.55 9.90 4.70
N ARG A 94 -3.62 10.17 3.97
CA ARG A 94 -4.79 9.27 3.80
C ARG A 94 -4.83 8.59 2.43
N CYS A 95 -3.68 8.41 1.79
CA CYS A 95 -3.58 7.77 0.48
C CYS A 95 -3.83 6.25 0.55
N GLY A 96 -4.50 5.70 -0.46
CA GLY A 96 -4.73 4.25 -0.61
C GLY A 96 -3.45 3.42 -0.70
N THR A 97 -2.36 3.96 -1.24
CA THR A 97 -1.05 3.28 -1.27
C THR A 97 -0.50 3.07 0.15
N THR A 98 -0.65 4.06 1.04
CA THR A 98 -0.31 3.92 2.47
C THR A 98 -1.21 2.87 3.14
N PHE A 99 -2.51 2.85 2.81
CA PHE A 99 -3.43 1.83 3.30
C PHE A 99 -2.97 0.42 2.91
N ILE A 100 -2.57 0.19 1.66
CA ILE A 100 -2.04 -1.12 1.21
C ILE A 100 -0.79 -1.51 2.00
N ALA A 101 0.13 -0.58 2.25
CA ALA A 101 1.31 -0.83 3.09
C ALA A 101 0.91 -1.29 4.50
N PHE A 102 -0.07 -0.62 5.12
CA PHE A 102 -0.56 -1.02 6.45
C PHE A 102 -1.31 -2.35 6.43
N VAL A 103 -2.09 -2.65 5.38
CA VAL A 103 -2.71 -3.97 5.19
C VAL A 103 -1.66 -5.08 5.20
N ILE A 104 -0.51 -4.89 4.54
CA ILE A 104 0.58 -5.88 4.54
C ILE A 104 1.13 -6.06 5.96
N VAL A 105 1.47 -4.97 6.66
CA VAL A 105 2.03 -5.03 8.02
C VAL A 105 1.03 -5.69 8.99
N VAL A 106 -0.21 -5.23 9.00
CA VAL A 106 -1.27 -5.76 9.87
C VAL A 106 -1.56 -7.22 9.54
N SER A 107 -1.54 -7.61 8.26
CA SER A 107 -1.76 -9.01 7.86
C SER A 107 -0.70 -9.94 8.43
N VAL A 108 0.56 -9.52 8.45
CA VAL A 108 1.64 -10.31 9.07
C VAL A 108 1.37 -10.52 10.56
N LEU A 109 0.98 -9.48 11.28
CA LEU A 109 0.68 -9.56 12.71
C LEU A 109 -0.53 -10.45 12.98
N VAL A 110 -1.65 -10.20 12.33
CA VAL A 110 -2.91 -10.95 12.54
C VAL A 110 -2.72 -12.42 12.19
N TYR A 111 -2.14 -12.74 11.03
CA TYR A 111 -1.96 -14.14 10.62
C TYR A 111 -0.85 -14.86 11.40
N SER A 112 0.02 -14.16 12.09
CA SER A 112 0.99 -14.78 13.01
C SER A 112 0.35 -15.24 14.32
N LEU A 113 -0.78 -14.64 14.71
CA LEU A 113 -1.52 -15.00 15.92
C LEU A 113 -2.51 -16.15 15.69
N ILE A 114 -2.81 -16.45 14.42
CA ILE A 114 -3.77 -17.50 14.07
C ILE A 114 -2.99 -18.79 13.81
N PRO A 115 -3.33 -19.91 14.50
CA PRO A 115 -2.74 -21.21 14.20
C PRO A 115 -2.87 -21.53 12.70
N ALA A 116 -1.77 -21.88 12.06
CA ALA A 116 -1.79 -22.23 10.65
C ALA A 116 -2.32 -23.67 10.48
N PRO A 117 -3.53 -23.86 9.90
CA PRO A 117 -4.01 -25.20 9.61
C PRO A 117 -3.06 -25.89 8.63
N GLU A 118 -2.84 -27.21 8.80
CA GLU A 118 -1.96 -27.98 7.91
C GLU A 118 -2.52 -28.02 6.48
N VAL A 119 -3.85 -28.07 6.34
CA VAL A 119 -4.54 -28.17 5.06
C VAL A 119 -4.58 -26.80 4.38
N LEU A 120 -4.07 -26.72 3.15
CA LEU A 120 -3.98 -25.47 2.34
C LEU A 120 -5.33 -24.73 2.23
N TRP A 121 -6.42 -25.45 1.98
CA TRP A 121 -7.76 -24.85 1.83
C TRP A 121 -8.23 -24.13 3.09
N TRP A 122 -8.03 -24.72 4.26
CA TRP A 122 -8.34 -24.07 5.53
C TRP A 122 -7.49 -22.85 5.79
N ARG A 123 -6.23 -22.89 5.35
CA ARG A 123 -5.31 -21.73 5.44
C ARG A 123 -5.78 -20.57 4.56
N LEU A 124 -6.24 -20.87 3.33
CA LEU A 124 -6.80 -19.86 2.42
C LEU A 124 -8.11 -19.30 2.94
N LEU A 125 -9.01 -20.17 3.42
CA LEU A 125 -10.29 -19.76 3.99
C LEU A 125 -10.10 -18.85 5.21
N ALA A 126 -9.19 -19.18 6.12
CA ALA A 126 -8.86 -18.34 7.27
C ALA A 126 -8.38 -16.95 6.82
N ARG A 127 -7.52 -16.87 5.80
CA ARG A 127 -7.06 -15.57 5.27
C ARG A 127 -8.21 -14.73 4.71
N VAL A 128 -9.14 -15.34 3.99
CA VAL A 128 -10.32 -14.63 3.47
C VAL A 128 -11.23 -14.18 4.60
N LEU A 129 -11.48 -15.04 5.58
CA LEU A 129 -12.35 -14.75 6.72
C LEU A 129 -11.81 -13.59 7.60
N PHE A 130 -10.50 -13.53 7.81
CA PHE A 130 -9.87 -12.47 8.60
C PHE A 130 -9.50 -11.22 7.78
N LEU A 131 -9.71 -11.22 6.46
CA LEU A 131 -9.42 -10.07 5.61
C LEU A 131 -10.18 -8.79 6.03
N PRO A 132 -11.50 -8.84 6.39
CA PRO A 132 -12.21 -7.66 6.89
C PRO A 132 -11.60 -7.09 8.17
N LEU A 133 -11.16 -7.94 9.10
CA LEU A 133 -10.48 -7.51 10.33
C LEU A 133 -9.15 -6.82 10.01
N VAL A 134 -8.35 -7.42 9.13
CA VAL A 134 -7.07 -6.83 8.68
C VAL A 134 -7.30 -5.47 8.04
N ALA A 135 -8.30 -5.35 7.16
CA ALA A 135 -8.64 -4.09 6.51
C ALA A 135 -9.12 -3.03 7.51
N ALA A 136 -9.96 -3.40 8.47
CA ALA A 136 -10.43 -2.49 9.51
C ALA A 136 -9.28 -1.97 10.38
N LEU A 137 -8.40 -2.85 10.86
CA LEU A 137 -7.23 -2.46 11.66
C LEU A 137 -6.25 -1.59 10.87
N ALA A 138 -6.02 -1.91 9.59
CA ALA A 138 -5.18 -1.09 8.71
C ALA A 138 -5.79 0.30 8.48
N TYR A 139 -7.11 0.39 8.34
CA TYR A 139 -7.82 1.66 8.21
C TYR A 139 -7.71 2.50 9.50
N GLU A 140 -7.93 1.89 10.66
CA GLU A 140 -7.77 2.59 11.95
C GLU A 140 -6.34 3.11 12.12
N LEU A 141 -5.33 2.32 11.73
CA LEU A 141 -3.94 2.73 11.79
C LEU A 141 -3.64 3.91 10.85
N LEU A 142 -4.21 3.90 9.65
CA LEU A 142 -4.13 4.99 8.68
C LEU A 142 -4.76 6.27 9.25
N TYR A 143 -5.97 6.15 9.78
CA TYR A 143 -6.74 7.24 10.33
C TYR A 143 -6.07 7.84 11.58
N PHE A 144 -5.55 7.00 12.46
CA PHE A 144 -4.78 7.38 13.63
C PHE A 144 -3.52 8.17 13.22
N SER A 145 -2.74 7.63 12.25
CA SER A 145 -1.52 8.27 11.78
C SER A 145 -1.76 9.65 11.16
N ALA A 146 -2.92 9.84 10.52
CA ALA A 146 -3.28 11.10 9.89
C ALA A 146 -3.72 12.19 10.90
N ARG A 147 -4.28 11.79 12.04
CA ARG A 147 -4.85 12.72 13.04
C ARG A 147 -3.88 13.14 14.13
N HIS A 148 -2.94 12.28 14.51
CA HIS A 148 -2.07 12.51 15.64
C HIS A 148 -0.67 13.02 15.22
N GLN A 149 -0.01 13.79 16.10
CA GLN A 149 1.29 14.41 15.83
C GLN A 149 2.43 13.80 16.68
N ASP A 150 2.13 12.73 17.44
CA ASP A 150 3.09 12.03 18.28
C ASP A 150 4.18 11.31 17.44
N PRO A 151 5.30 10.90 18.04
CA PRO A 151 6.42 10.26 17.35
C PRO A 151 6.02 8.96 16.63
N PHE A 152 5.10 8.18 17.19
CA PHE A 152 4.64 6.94 16.58
C PHE A 152 3.81 7.22 15.32
N SER A 153 2.90 8.18 15.36
CA SER A 153 2.12 8.62 14.19
C SER A 153 3.02 9.20 13.09
N ARG A 154 4.09 9.91 13.45
CA ARG A 154 5.08 10.39 12.48
C ARG A 154 5.81 9.24 11.79
N LEU A 155 6.22 8.23 12.55
CA LEU A 155 6.85 7.02 11.99
C LEU A 155 5.93 6.31 11.00
N LEU A 156 4.66 6.14 11.35
CA LEU A 156 3.66 5.52 10.47
C LEU A 156 3.47 6.32 9.18
N ARG A 157 3.35 7.66 9.26
CA ARG A 157 3.26 8.52 8.08
C ARG A 157 4.49 8.43 7.19
N GLU A 158 5.68 8.43 7.79
CA GLU A 158 6.93 8.31 7.03
C GLU A 158 7.00 6.98 6.27
N LEU A 159 6.62 5.87 6.91
CA LEU A 159 6.49 4.58 6.24
C LEU A 159 5.51 4.66 5.06
N GLY A 160 4.35 5.27 5.27
CA GLY A 160 3.36 5.49 4.22
C GLY A 160 3.91 6.33 3.06
N PHE A 161 4.58 7.43 3.35
CA PHE A 161 5.18 8.31 2.33
C PHE A 161 6.27 7.63 1.52
N ARG A 162 7.07 6.75 2.13
CA ARG A 162 8.04 5.92 1.40
C ARG A 162 7.38 4.96 0.43
N PHE A 163 6.24 4.38 0.79
CA PHE A 163 5.44 3.59 -0.14
C PHE A 163 4.81 4.43 -1.25
N GLN A 164 4.29 5.62 -0.93
CA GLN A 164 3.77 6.54 -1.93
C GLN A 164 4.83 6.98 -2.94
N ALA A 165 6.09 7.13 -2.53
CA ALA A 165 7.18 7.47 -3.44
C ALA A 165 7.38 6.46 -4.59
N LEU A 166 6.78 5.27 -4.49
CA LEU A 166 6.77 4.27 -5.58
C LEU A 166 5.65 4.47 -6.60
N THR A 167 4.59 5.21 -6.23
CA THR A 167 3.34 5.32 -7.00
C THR A 167 2.87 6.75 -7.20
N VAL A 168 3.59 7.74 -6.68
CA VAL A 168 3.26 9.16 -6.75
C VAL A 168 4.45 9.92 -7.31
N ALA A 169 4.28 10.51 -8.48
CA ALA A 169 5.29 11.35 -9.12
C ALA A 169 4.91 12.83 -9.03
N GLU A 170 5.92 13.70 -9.15
CA GLU A 170 5.68 15.14 -9.29
C GLU A 170 5.09 15.40 -10.68
N PRO A 171 3.95 16.09 -10.79
CA PRO A 171 3.40 16.46 -12.08
C PRO A 171 4.33 17.49 -12.75
N THR A 172 4.80 17.17 -13.95
CA THR A 172 5.76 18.00 -14.71
C THR A 172 5.09 18.89 -15.76
N THR A 173 3.80 18.69 -16.02
CA THR A 173 3.05 19.46 -17.04
C THR A 173 1.79 20.08 -16.44
N GLU A 174 1.55 21.35 -16.74
CA GLU A 174 0.31 22.06 -16.38
C GLU A 174 -0.94 21.34 -16.91
N ALA A 175 -0.83 20.68 -18.07
CA ALA A 175 -1.93 19.90 -18.66
C ALA A 175 -2.40 18.74 -17.79
N ALA A 176 -1.48 18.04 -17.09
CA ALA A 176 -1.83 16.96 -16.17
C ALA A 176 -2.56 17.47 -14.93
N LEU A 177 -2.30 18.70 -14.52
CA LEU A 177 -2.99 19.38 -13.41
C LEU A 177 -4.33 19.97 -13.86
N GLY A 178 -4.38 20.58 -15.03
CA GLY A 178 -5.59 21.18 -15.59
C GLY A 178 -6.74 20.16 -15.74
N GLU A 179 -6.45 18.98 -16.24
CA GLU A 179 -7.44 17.91 -16.38
C GLU A 179 -8.01 17.43 -15.03
N LYS A 180 -7.24 17.52 -13.93
CA LYS A 180 -7.67 17.07 -12.59
C LYS A 180 -8.32 18.18 -11.75
N VAL A 181 -8.03 19.43 -12.03
CA VAL A 181 -8.60 20.57 -11.29
C VAL A 181 -9.97 20.98 -11.84
N VAL A 182 -10.26 20.65 -13.10
CA VAL A 182 -11.51 21.03 -13.79
C VAL A 182 -12.54 19.89 -13.80
N ALA A 183 -12.16 18.63 -13.45
CA ALA A 183 -13.05 17.48 -13.32
C ALA A 183 -13.58 17.33 -11.89
#